data_63716d3b24f9e9bbb8c27b36d26e9eae
#
_entry.id   63716d3b24f9e9bbb8c27b36d26e9eae
#
_cell.length_a   1.000
_cell.length_b   1.000
_cell.length_c   1.000
_cell.angle_alpha   90.00
_cell.angle_beta   90.00
_cell.angle_gamma   90.00
#
_symmetry.space_group_name_H-M   'P 1'
#
loop_
_entity.id
_entity.type
_entity.pdbx_description
1 polymer ?
#
loop_
_entity_poly.entity_id
_entity_poly.type
_entity_poly.pdbx_seq_one_letter_code
_entity_poly.pdbx_strand_id
1 'polypeptide(L)'
;MIMIRLLIFLFVPFFLIGQNIRITQSDTYERHIELRWDVQNLSNVEYFRIMRSSVNKVFSSVKTVTSATYMDFSSTDKLDTFYYYIEALSGLNQSLATSDTIQAIENTMTDAELMDMVQKYTFRYFWDEGHPVSGMARERNNSEDIVTTGGSGFGIMGILVGIENGYITRSEGANRIVKIISFLQYAEKFHGAF
;
A
#
# COMPACT_ATOMS: atom_id res chain seq x y z
N MET A 1 25.48 -60.71 24.64
CA MET A 1 24.26 -60.35 23.88
C MET A 1 24.02 -58.83 24.12
N ILE A 2 24.50 -58.00 23.17
CA ILE A 2 24.48 -56.57 23.31
C ILE A 2 23.19 -56.05 22.63
N MET A 3 22.31 -55.47 23.44
CA MET A 3 21.04 -54.92 22.98
C MET A 3 21.28 -53.49 22.51
N ILE A 4 21.31 -53.26 21.17
CA ILE A 4 21.37 -51.93 20.57
C ILE A 4 19.97 -51.29 20.68
N ARG A 5 19.83 -50.26 21.52
CA ARG A 5 18.63 -49.42 21.56
C ARG A 5 18.67 -48.45 20.36
N LEU A 6 17.81 -48.70 19.37
CA LEU A 6 17.57 -47.78 18.24
C LEU A 6 16.79 -46.57 18.74
N LEU A 7 17.46 -45.41 18.80
CA LEU A 7 16.83 -44.14 19.09
C LEU A 7 16.22 -43.58 17.81
N ILE A 8 14.90 -43.72 17.66
CA ILE A 8 14.18 -43.12 16.51
C ILE A 8 14.00 -41.63 16.83
N PHE A 9 14.75 -40.77 16.15
CA PHE A 9 14.50 -39.32 16.12
C PHE A 9 13.26 -39.08 15.27
N LEU A 10 12.15 -38.75 15.90
CA LEU A 10 10.97 -38.24 15.21
C LEU A 10 11.27 -36.79 14.75
N PHE A 11 11.57 -36.64 13.47
CA PHE A 11 11.69 -35.31 12.84
C PHE A 11 10.28 -34.75 12.70
N VAL A 12 9.84 -33.94 13.64
CA VAL A 12 8.61 -33.15 13.50
C VAL A 12 8.98 -31.96 12.61
N PRO A 13 8.43 -31.86 11.38
CA PRO A 13 8.66 -30.70 10.57
C PRO A 13 8.03 -29.49 11.29
N PHE A 14 8.86 -28.56 11.72
CA PHE A 14 8.41 -27.24 12.17
C PHE A 14 7.87 -26.55 10.92
N PHE A 15 6.55 -26.58 10.71
CA PHE A 15 5.90 -25.68 9.79
C PHE A 15 6.06 -24.28 10.39
N LEU A 16 6.94 -23.47 9.83
CA LEU A 16 6.89 -22.03 9.98
C LEU A 16 5.51 -21.59 9.48
N ILE A 17 4.60 -21.38 10.41
CA ILE A 17 3.32 -20.72 10.11
C ILE A 17 3.71 -19.31 9.70
N GLY A 18 3.71 -19.05 8.38
CA GLY A 18 3.98 -17.73 7.85
C GLY A 18 2.99 -16.74 8.47
N GLN A 19 3.47 -15.55 8.81
CA GLN A 19 2.62 -14.51 9.36
C GLN A 19 1.47 -14.24 8.40
N ASN A 20 0.24 -14.23 8.92
CA ASN A 20 -0.96 -13.96 8.14
C ASN A 20 -1.09 -12.48 7.75
N ILE A 21 -0.32 -11.59 8.37
CA ILE A 21 -0.26 -10.16 8.07
C ILE A 21 1.19 -9.69 8.19
N ARG A 22 1.68 -8.95 7.19
CA ARG A 22 3.06 -8.46 7.13
C ARG A 22 3.09 -7.03 6.61
N ILE A 23 3.80 -6.14 7.32
CA ILE A 23 4.13 -4.82 6.78
C ILE A 23 5.20 -5.03 5.70
N THR A 24 4.86 -4.65 4.45
CA THR A 24 5.69 -4.86 3.26
C THR A 24 6.48 -3.62 2.88
N GLN A 25 6.00 -2.44 3.31
CA GLN A 25 6.63 -1.16 3.01
C GLN A 25 6.43 -0.19 4.17
N SER A 26 7.48 0.58 4.47
CA SER A 26 7.48 1.68 5.41
C SER A 26 8.33 2.80 4.82
N ASP A 27 7.68 3.78 4.19
CA ASP A 27 8.33 4.98 3.67
C ASP A 27 8.29 6.06 4.73
N THR A 28 9.47 6.61 5.06
CA THR A 28 9.62 7.62 6.10
C THR A 28 9.96 8.97 5.48
N TYR A 29 9.27 10.00 5.91
CA TYR A 29 9.41 11.38 5.46
C TYR A 29 9.62 12.31 6.67
N GLU A 30 9.68 13.61 6.44
CA GLU A 30 9.95 14.57 7.50
C GLU A 30 8.83 14.67 8.53
N ARG A 31 7.56 14.50 8.10
CA ARG A 31 6.39 14.68 8.98
C ARG A 31 5.33 13.60 8.82
N HIS A 32 5.67 12.53 8.16
CA HIS A 32 4.76 11.40 8.04
C HIS A 32 5.48 10.11 7.69
N ILE A 33 4.81 9.02 8.01
CA ILE A 33 5.25 7.66 7.70
C ILE A 33 4.12 6.98 6.95
N GLU A 34 4.44 6.46 5.76
CA GLU A 34 3.48 5.67 4.99
C GLU A 34 3.74 4.18 5.21
N LEU A 35 2.71 3.47 5.61
CA LEU A 35 2.73 2.03 5.85
C LEU A 35 1.89 1.32 4.80
N ARG A 36 2.40 0.19 4.28
CA ARG A 36 1.64 -0.77 3.46
C ARG A 36 1.86 -2.17 4.00
N TRP A 37 0.85 -3.00 3.92
CA TRP A 37 0.91 -4.38 4.39
C TRP A 37 0.14 -5.32 3.49
N ASP A 38 0.51 -6.59 3.55
CA ASP A 38 -0.18 -7.68 2.87
C ASP A 38 -0.82 -8.61 3.89
N VAL A 39 -1.92 -9.22 3.48
CA VAL A 39 -2.64 -10.24 4.24
C VAL A 39 -2.67 -11.52 3.43
N GLN A 40 -2.29 -12.64 4.05
CA GLN A 40 -2.29 -13.95 3.41
C GLN A 40 -3.04 -14.95 4.29
N ASN A 41 -3.85 -15.80 3.64
CA ASN A 41 -4.55 -16.92 4.30
C ASN A 41 -5.40 -16.51 5.53
N LEU A 42 -5.98 -15.31 5.51
CA LEU A 42 -6.84 -14.80 6.57
C LEU A 42 -8.20 -14.43 5.99
N SER A 43 -9.26 -15.02 6.52
CA SER A 43 -10.65 -14.74 6.11
C SER A 43 -11.34 -13.83 7.13
N ASN A 44 -12.43 -13.17 6.70
CA ASN A 44 -13.28 -12.32 7.53
C ASN A 44 -12.57 -11.09 8.12
N VAL A 45 -11.50 -10.60 7.47
CA VAL A 45 -10.88 -9.32 7.82
C VAL A 45 -11.76 -8.20 7.25
N GLU A 46 -12.22 -7.31 8.12
CA GLU A 46 -12.98 -6.13 7.72
C GLU A 46 -12.21 -4.84 7.98
N TYR A 47 -11.36 -4.82 9.00
CA TYR A 47 -10.63 -3.64 9.40
C TYR A 47 -9.19 -3.97 9.74
N PHE A 48 -8.34 -2.94 9.67
CA PHE A 48 -6.97 -2.96 10.18
C PHE A 48 -6.82 -1.85 11.20
N ARG A 49 -6.36 -2.20 12.40
CA ARG A 49 -6.00 -1.25 13.43
C ARG A 49 -4.50 -1.02 13.41
N ILE A 50 -4.12 0.24 13.26
CA ILE A 50 -2.72 0.67 13.29
C ILE A 50 -2.35 0.97 14.73
N MET A 51 -1.38 0.23 15.25
CA MET A 51 -0.84 0.42 16.58
C MET A 51 0.51 1.10 16.49
N ARG A 52 0.66 2.21 17.19
CA ARG A 52 1.89 3.01 17.22
C ARG A 52 2.40 3.16 18.65
N SER A 53 3.70 3.17 18.79
CA SER A 53 4.43 3.54 20.00
C SER A 53 5.59 4.47 19.65
N SER A 54 5.95 5.35 20.56
CA SER A 54 7.22 6.08 20.55
C SER A 54 8.28 5.32 21.36
N VAL A 55 9.26 6.02 21.91
CA VAL A 55 10.46 5.47 22.57
C VAL A 55 10.17 4.41 23.67
N ASN A 56 9.05 4.50 24.36
CA ASN A 56 8.76 3.63 25.51
C ASN A 56 8.11 2.30 25.14
N LYS A 57 7.87 2.01 23.87
CA LYS A 57 7.19 0.79 23.36
C LYS A 57 5.82 0.51 24.02
N VAL A 58 5.14 1.55 24.51
CA VAL A 58 3.76 1.49 24.93
C VAL A 58 2.89 1.79 23.73
N PHE A 59 2.23 0.79 23.17
CA PHE A 59 1.43 0.92 21.96
C PHE A 59 0.03 1.48 22.25
N SER A 60 -0.39 2.39 21.39
CA SER A 60 -1.76 2.89 21.35
C SER A 60 -2.31 2.82 19.93
N SER A 61 -3.62 2.70 19.81
CA SER A 61 -4.29 2.72 18.52
C SER A 61 -4.26 4.13 17.94
N VAL A 62 -3.74 4.27 16.73
CA VAL A 62 -3.72 5.55 15.99
C VAL A 62 -4.97 5.68 15.13
N LYS A 63 -5.29 4.62 14.37
CA LYS A 63 -6.41 4.61 13.42
C LYS A 63 -6.88 3.19 13.16
N THR A 64 -8.13 3.07 12.72
CA THR A 64 -8.69 1.87 12.10
C THR A 64 -9.08 2.20 10.66
N VAL A 65 -8.67 1.38 9.70
CA VAL A 65 -8.90 1.56 8.26
C VAL A 65 -9.38 0.26 7.63
N THR A 66 -9.93 0.36 6.42
CA THR A 66 -10.33 -0.81 5.60
C THR A 66 -9.31 -1.14 4.51
N SER A 67 -8.47 -0.16 4.14
CA SER A 67 -7.39 -0.33 3.15
C SER A 67 -6.14 -0.96 3.77
N ALA A 68 -5.34 -1.62 2.97
CA ALA A 68 -4.04 -2.18 3.38
C ALA A 68 -2.90 -1.14 3.32
N THR A 69 -3.23 0.12 3.56
CA THR A 69 -2.28 1.24 3.60
C THR A 69 -2.74 2.30 4.58
N TYR A 70 -1.80 2.98 5.20
CA TYR A 70 -2.07 4.10 6.11
C TYR A 70 -0.92 5.10 6.05
N MET A 71 -1.26 6.38 6.10
CA MET A 71 -0.33 7.49 6.22
C MET A 71 -0.49 8.11 7.60
N ASP A 72 0.53 7.98 8.43
CA ASP A 72 0.57 8.52 9.79
C ASP A 72 1.32 9.85 9.80
N PHE A 73 0.65 10.91 10.22
CA PHE A 73 1.23 12.25 10.31
C PHE A 73 1.73 12.51 11.73
N SER A 74 2.96 12.98 11.83
CA SER A 74 3.53 13.50 13.08
C SER A 74 3.08 14.94 13.29
N SER A 75 2.67 15.25 14.51
CA SER A 75 2.30 16.62 14.92
C SER A 75 3.46 17.38 15.56
N THR A 76 4.63 16.75 15.69
CA THR A 76 5.79 17.35 16.35
C THR A 76 6.70 18.03 15.33
N ASP A 77 7.35 19.14 15.75
CA ASP A 77 8.36 19.82 14.94
C ASP A 77 9.75 19.13 15.03
N LYS A 78 9.83 18.02 15.75
CA LYS A 78 11.04 17.22 15.91
C LYS A 78 10.86 15.89 15.22
N LEU A 79 11.93 15.44 14.57
CA LEU A 79 11.99 14.08 14.05
C LEU A 79 11.86 13.08 15.18
N ASP A 80 11.03 12.08 15.00
CA ASP A 80 10.77 11.08 16.02
C ASP A 80 10.97 9.66 15.47
N THR A 81 11.08 8.72 16.39
CA THR A 81 11.17 7.29 16.11
C THR A 81 9.90 6.62 16.57
N PHE A 82 9.22 5.98 15.66
CA PHE A 82 8.00 5.25 15.93
C PHE A 82 8.18 3.75 15.72
N TYR A 83 7.37 3.00 16.44
CA TYR A 83 7.22 1.56 16.28
C TYR A 83 5.78 1.26 15.91
N TYR A 84 5.59 0.43 14.89
CA TYR A 84 4.26 0.07 14.39
C TYR A 84 4.08 -1.43 14.33
N TYR A 85 2.86 -1.86 14.62
CA TYR A 85 2.33 -3.13 14.16
C TYR A 85 0.87 -2.95 13.74
N ILE A 86 0.38 -3.88 12.91
CA ILE A 86 -0.97 -3.87 12.38
C ILE A 86 -1.74 -5.04 12.96
N GLU A 87 -2.96 -4.79 13.42
CA GLU A 87 -3.93 -5.81 13.79
C GLU A 87 -4.98 -5.95 12.69
N ALA A 88 -5.20 -7.17 12.19
CA ALA A 88 -6.35 -7.49 11.36
C ALA A 88 -7.54 -7.82 12.27
N LEU A 89 -8.68 -7.19 12.01
CA LEU A 89 -9.89 -7.28 12.84
C LEU A 89 -11.07 -7.82 12.04
N SER A 90 -11.92 -8.60 12.70
CA SER A 90 -13.23 -8.97 12.18
C SER A 90 -14.23 -7.80 12.30
N GLY A 91 -15.40 -7.93 11.68
CA GLY A 91 -16.51 -6.96 11.82
C GLY A 91 -17.02 -6.80 13.26
N LEU A 92 -16.75 -7.76 14.12
CA LEU A 92 -17.04 -7.68 15.56
C LEU A 92 -15.87 -7.09 16.36
N ASN A 93 -14.88 -6.49 15.69
CA ASN A 93 -13.69 -5.86 16.29
C ASN A 93 -12.80 -6.85 17.07
N GLN A 94 -12.86 -8.14 16.73
CA GLN A 94 -12.01 -9.17 17.30
C GLN A 94 -10.69 -9.25 16.53
N SER A 95 -9.57 -9.32 17.23
CA SER A 95 -8.25 -9.50 16.62
C SER A 95 -8.13 -10.90 16.02
N LEU A 96 -7.84 -10.96 14.72
CA LEU A 96 -7.66 -12.19 13.95
C LEU A 96 -6.18 -12.54 13.78
N ALA A 97 -5.34 -11.53 13.61
CA ALA A 97 -3.89 -11.65 13.45
C ALA A 97 -3.20 -10.32 13.73
N THR A 98 -1.91 -10.37 14.02
CA THR A 98 -1.03 -9.21 14.17
C THR A 98 0.22 -9.37 13.32
N SER A 99 0.75 -8.26 12.81
CA SER A 99 2.05 -8.24 12.15
C SER A 99 3.19 -8.24 13.18
N ASP A 100 4.42 -8.47 12.70
CA ASP A 100 5.61 -8.08 13.46
C ASP A 100 5.63 -6.57 13.67
N THR A 101 6.38 -6.17 14.70
CA THR A 101 6.65 -4.76 14.95
C THR A 101 7.81 -4.29 14.08
N ILE A 102 7.61 -3.19 13.38
CA ILE A 102 8.67 -2.48 12.66
C ILE A 102 9.05 -1.18 13.38
N GLN A 103 10.25 -0.70 13.11
CA GLN A 103 10.70 0.64 13.48
C GLN A 103 10.69 1.53 12.25
N ALA A 104 10.20 2.76 12.40
CA ALA A 104 10.22 3.80 11.38
C ALA A 104 10.75 5.10 11.99
N ILE A 105 11.70 5.74 11.32
CA ILE A 105 12.38 6.94 11.80
C ILE A 105 12.10 8.05 10.80
N GLU A 106 11.49 9.14 11.26
CA GLU A 106 11.32 10.35 10.45
C GLU A 106 12.70 10.93 10.12
N ASN A 107 12.82 11.50 8.94
CA ASN A 107 14.07 12.10 8.45
C ASN A 107 13.81 13.45 7.81
N THR A 108 14.77 14.37 7.92
CA THR A 108 14.71 15.64 7.18
C THR A 108 14.73 15.38 5.69
N MET A 109 14.07 16.25 4.96
CA MET A 109 14.02 16.21 3.50
C MET A 109 14.70 17.44 2.92
N THR A 110 15.47 17.24 1.88
CA THR A 110 15.92 18.32 1.00
C THR A 110 14.75 18.80 0.12
N ASP A 111 14.85 19.98 -0.47
CA ASP A 111 13.84 20.49 -1.42
C ASP A 111 13.65 19.52 -2.59
N ALA A 112 14.71 18.86 -3.05
CA ALA A 112 14.63 17.88 -4.13
C ALA A 112 13.83 16.62 -3.72
N GLU A 113 14.07 16.08 -2.53
CA GLU A 113 13.31 14.94 -1.99
C GLU A 113 11.84 15.30 -1.73
N LEU A 114 11.57 16.51 -1.24
CA LEU A 114 10.21 17.02 -1.07
C LEU A 114 9.49 17.09 -2.43
N MET A 115 10.15 17.63 -3.45
CA MET A 115 9.57 17.71 -4.80
C MET A 115 9.33 16.33 -5.42
N ASP A 116 10.25 15.37 -5.22
CA ASP A 116 10.06 14.00 -5.67
C ASP A 116 8.86 13.33 -4.95
N MET A 117 8.74 13.52 -3.66
CA MET A 117 7.61 13.04 -2.88
C MET A 117 6.28 13.62 -3.42
N VAL A 118 6.20 14.93 -3.64
CA VAL A 118 4.99 15.59 -4.18
C VAL A 118 4.67 15.04 -5.57
N GLN A 119 5.68 14.85 -6.42
CA GLN A 119 5.51 14.28 -7.75
C GLN A 119 4.99 12.84 -7.68
N LYS A 120 5.56 12.00 -6.79
CA LYS A 120 5.13 10.62 -6.55
C LYS A 120 3.67 10.56 -6.09
N TYR A 121 3.25 11.40 -5.14
CA TYR A 121 1.86 11.43 -4.68
C TYR A 121 0.90 11.95 -5.76
N THR A 122 1.31 12.93 -6.54
CA THR A 122 0.51 13.40 -7.68
C THR A 122 0.34 12.30 -8.74
N PHE A 123 1.41 11.56 -9.05
CA PHE A 123 1.37 10.41 -9.95
C PHE A 123 0.40 9.33 -9.43
N ARG A 124 0.41 9.03 -8.15
CA ARG A 124 -0.44 8.01 -7.53
C ARG A 124 -1.93 8.29 -7.69
N TYR A 125 -2.35 9.54 -7.74
CA TYR A 125 -3.74 9.87 -8.07
C TYR A 125 -4.17 9.26 -9.42
N PHE A 126 -3.34 9.35 -10.44
CA PHE A 126 -3.64 8.78 -11.76
C PHE A 126 -3.43 7.27 -11.82
N TRP A 127 -2.52 6.74 -11.01
CA TRP A 127 -2.13 5.34 -11.05
C TRP A 127 -2.96 4.46 -10.12
N ASP A 128 -3.03 4.79 -8.84
CA ASP A 128 -3.70 4.00 -7.81
C ASP A 128 -5.22 4.21 -7.84
N GLU A 129 -5.67 5.47 -8.03
CA GLU A 129 -7.08 5.84 -8.03
C GLU A 129 -7.72 5.78 -9.43
N GLY A 130 -7.00 5.35 -10.45
CA GLY A 130 -7.52 5.14 -11.80
C GLY A 130 -8.69 4.15 -11.81
N HIS A 131 -9.68 4.40 -12.70
CA HIS A 131 -10.86 3.56 -12.79
C HIS A 131 -10.50 2.10 -13.11
N PRO A 132 -10.96 1.11 -12.33
CA PRO A 132 -10.44 -0.26 -12.38
C PRO A 132 -10.77 -0.98 -13.69
N VAL A 133 -11.82 -0.61 -14.41
CA VAL A 133 -12.20 -1.23 -15.68
C VAL A 133 -11.52 -0.53 -16.85
N SER A 134 -11.63 0.81 -16.96
CA SER A 134 -11.10 1.55 -18.11
C SER A 134 -9.62 1.91 -17.97
N GLY A 135 -9.08 1.99 -16.76
CA GLY A 135 -7.75 2.53 -16.50
C GLY A 135 -7.64 4.06 -16.61
N MET A 136 -8.75 4.74 -16.94
CA MET A 136 -8.83 6.20 -17.10
C MET A 136 -8.81 6.92 -15.74
N ALA A 137 -8.44 8.20 -15.75
CA ALA A 137 -8.48 9.01 -14.55
C ALA A 137 -9.93 9.31 -14.14
N ARG A 138 -10.24 9.08 -12.86
CA ARG A 138 -11.52 9.50 -12.28
C ARG A 138 -11.60 11.03 -12.23
N GLU A 139 -12.80 11.55 -12.15
CA GLU A 139 -13.03 13.00 -11.98
C GLU A 139 -12.45 13.46 -10.63
N ARG A 140 -12.64 12.65 -9.58
CA ARG A 140 -12.00 12.77 -8.26
C ARG A 140 -11.95 11.39 -7.59
N ASN A 141 -11.24 11.24 -6.51
CA ASN A 141 -11.03 9.94 -5.84
C ASN A 141 -12.33 9.27 -5.35
N ASN A 142 -13.40 10.03 -5.11
CA ASN A 142 -14.71 9.56 -4.65
C ASN A 142 -15.82 9.66 -5.72
N SER A 143 -15.48 9.84 -7.00
CA SER A 143 -16.46 9.94 -8.08
C SER A 143 -16.92 8.61 -8.66
N GLU A 144 -16.65 7.50 -7.97
CA GLU A 144 -17.04 6.14 -8.36
C GLU A 144 -16.62 5.79 -9.79
N ASP A 145 -17.57 5.64 -10.73
CA ASP A 145 -17.30 5.27 -12.11
C ASP A 145 -17.15 6.46 -13.08
N ILE A 146 -17.23 7.70 -12.56
CA ILE A 146 -17.11 8.89 -13.39
C ILE A 146 -15.63 9.12 -13.74
N VAL A 147 -15.31 9.05 -15.02
CA VAL A 147 -13.98 9.34 -15.57
C VAL A 147 -14.03 10.57 -16.48
N THR A 148 -12.90 11.22 -16.65
CA THR A 148 -12.78 12.41 -17.52
C THR A 148 -11.76 12.21 -18.62
N THR A 149 -12.06 12.69 -19.83
CA THR A 149 -11.14 12.62 -20.97
C THR A 149 -9.92 13.53 -20.75
N GLY A 150 -10.14 14.76 -20.25
CA GLY A 150 -9.06 15.69 -19.91
C GLY A 150 -8.13 15.15 -18.84
N GLY A 151 -8.69 14.68 -17.70
CA GLY A 151 -7.91 14.05 -16.64
C GLY A 151 -7.15 12.82 -17.11
N SER A 152 -7.77 12.01 -17.97
CA SER A 152 -7.10 10.83 -18.55
C SER A 152 -5.95 11.20 -19.49
N GLY A 153 -6.07 12.30 -20.24
CA GLY A 153 -4.96 12.84 -21.04
C GLY A 153 -3.76 13.21 -20.17
N PHE A 154 -3.99 13.93 -19.07
CA PHE A 154 -2.96 14.19 -18.06
C PHE A 154 -2.43 12.89 -17.41
N GLY A 155 -3.30 11.92 -17.14
CA GLY A 155 -2.92 10.62 -16.62
C GLY A 155 -1.95 9.87 -17.52
N ILE A 156 -2.12 9.93 -18.86
CA ILE A 156 -1.18 9.34 -19.80
C ILE A 156 0.20 10.02 -19.70
N MET A 157 0.24 11.35 -19.59
CA MET A 157 1.50 12.07 -19.36
C MET A 157 2.12 11.67 -18.01
N GLY A 158 1.29 11.55 -16.96
CA GLY A 158 1.72 11.06 -15.66
C GLY A 158 2.32 9.65 -15.71
N ILE A 159 1.79 8.74 -16.54
CA ILE A 159 2.36 7.40 -16.74
C ILE A 159 3.80 7.48 -17.28
N LEU A 160 4.06 8.37 -18.25
CA LEU A 160 5.42 8.56 -18.78
C LEU A 160 6.37 9.09 -17.70
N VAL A 161 5.93 10.04 -16.88
CA VAL A 161 6.69 10.56 -15.74
C VAL A 161 6.95 9.44 -14.71
N GLY A 162 5.95 8.61 -14.42
CA GLY A 162 6.09 7.49 -13.50
C GLY A 162 7.10 6.44 -13.96
N ILE A 163 7.19 6.19 -15.28
CA ILE A 163 8.20 5.30 -15.87
C ILE A 163 9.60 5.92 -15.75
N GLU A 164 9.75 7.20 -16.10
CA GLU A 164 11.05 7.89 -16.07
C GLU A 164 11.63 7.98 -14.65
N ASN A 165 10.77 8.23 -13.65
CA ASN A 165 11.21 8.28 -12.24
C ASN A 165 11.23 6.89 -11.58
N GLY A 166 10.94 5.81 -12.29
CA GLY A 166 10.98 4.45 -11.74
C GLY A 166 9.88 4.13 -10.72
N TYR A 167 8.79 4.90 -10.68
CA TYR A 167 7.63 4.61 -9.84
C TYR A 167 6.87 3.38 -10.32
N ILE A 168 6.90 3.13 -11.63
CA ILE A 168 6.36 1.96 -12.30
C ILE A 168 7.33 1.49 -13.38
N THR A 169 7.22 0.23 -13.79
CA THR A 169 7.97 -0.29 -14.92
C THR A 169 7.36 0.17 -16.26
N ARG A 170 8.19 0.17 -17.31
CA ARG A 170 7.71 0.45 -18.68
C ARG A 170 6.59 -0.52 -19.11
N SER A 171 6.67 -1.78 -18.69
CA SER A 171 5.65 -2.79 -19.01
C SER A 171 4.31 -2.47 -18.36
N GLU A 172 4.31 -2.08 -17.09
CA GLU A 172 3.10 -1.67 -16.37
C GLU A 172 2.46 -0.44 -17.01
N GLY A 173 3.27 0.59 -17.32
CA GLY A 173 2.78 1.79 -17.99
C GLY A 173 2.18 1.50 -19.38
N ALA A 174 2.87 0.68 -20.20
CA ALA A 174 2.36 0.25 -21.50
C ALA A 174 1.04 -0.51 -21.37
N ASN A 175 0.92 -1.44 -20.42
CA ASN A 175 -0.30 -2.18 -20.19
C ASN A 175 -1.47 -1.27 -19.76
N ARG A 176 -1.20 -0.25 -18.95
CA ARG A 176 -2.23 0.73 -18.57
C ARG A 176 -2.69 1.54 -19.77
N ILE A 177 -1.80 2.00 -20.63
CA ILE A 177 -2.14 2.75 -21.86
C ILE A 177 -2.96 1.86 -22.79
N VAL A 178 -2.55 0.60 -23.02
CA VAL A 178 -3.32 -0.36 -23.84
C VAL A 178 -4.73 -0.55 -23.28
N LYS A 179 -4.87 -0.68 -21.97
CA LYS A 179 -6.17 -0.79 -21.32
C LYS A 179 -7.07 0.42 -21.59
N ILE A 180 -6.54 1.64 -21.47
CA ILE A 180 -7.28 2.87 -21.76
C ILE A 180 -7.72 2.90 -23.23
N ILE A 181 -6.81 2.64 -24.16
CA ILE A 181 -7.10 2.64 -25.61
C ILE A 181 -8.16 1.59 -25.95
N SER A 182 -8.03 0.38 -25.39
CA SER A 182 -8.99 -0.70 -25.63
C SER A 182 -10.38 -0.34 -25.12
N PHE A 183 -10.48 0.32 -23.95
CA PHE A 183 -11.77 0.80 -23.46
C PHE A 183 -12.37 1.86 -24.38
N LEU A 184 -11.59 2.87 -24.78
CA LEU A 184 -12.04 3.95 -25.65
C LEU A 184 -12.42 3.46 -27.06
N GLN A 185 -11.86 2.36 -27.53
CA GLN A 185 -12.23 1.78 -28.83
C GLN A 185 -13.72 1.43 -28.90
N TYR A 186 -14.31 0.99 -27.79
CA TYR A 186 -15.70 0.56 -27.69
C TYR A 186 -16.62 1.58 -27.01
N ALA A 187 -16.09 2.70 -26.54
CA ALA A 187 -16.90 3.76 -25.94
C ALA A 187 -17.78 4.44 -27.00
N GLU A 188 -18.96 4.87 -26.56
CA GLU A 188 -19.86 5.66 -27.43
C GLU A 188 -19.18 6.98 -27.82
N LYS A 189 -19.39 7.38 -29.05
CA LYS A 189 -18.78 8.58 -29.64
C LYS A 189 -19.85 9.44 -30.26
N PHE A 190 -19.72 10.76 -30.08
CA PHE A 190 -20.53 11.75 -30.78
C PHE A 190 -19.62 12.56 -31.69
N HIS A 191 -19.84 12.48 -32.99
CA HIS A 191 -18.98 13.13 -34.02
C HIS A 191 -17.48 12.78 -33.85
N GLY A 192 -17.16 11.57 -33.39
CA GLY A 192 -15.77 11.15 -33.19
C GLY A 192 -15.14 11.55 -31.85
N ALA A 193 -15.87 12.29 -31.00
CA ALA A 193 -15.46 12.60 -29.63
C ALA A 193 -16.10 11.64 -28.60
N PHE A 194 -15.39 11.41 -27.50
CA PHE A 194 -15.85 10.62 -26.36
C PHE A 194 -16.61 11.50 -25.37
#